data_9b533f2c7f38c01ddc17399a720a75c9
#
_entry.id   9b533f2c7f38c01ddc17399a720a75c9
#
_cell.length_a   1.000
_cell.length_b   1.000
_cell.length_c   1.000
_cell.angle_alpha   90.00
_cell.angle_beta   90.00
_cell.angle_gamma   90.00
#
_symmetry.space_group_name_H-M   'P 1'
#
loop_
_entity.id
_entity.type
_entity.pdbx_description
1 polymer ?
#
loop_
_entity_poly.entity_id
_entity_poly.type
_entity_poly.pdbx_seq_one_letter_code
_entity_poly.pdbx_strand_id
1 'polypeptide(L)'
;VYTALIMIFLFAPIAILLFFSFNEAKSLSVFSGFSLNWYRELMKDAETLGAVRNTLILALSASVVSTVMGTAAAVGINRMRNKYLRATMDTVTNIPMINPDIITGISLMLMFVFVGRLFGAATSLSFWTMLISHVTFCLPYVILQVLPKLRQMDRSLPEAALDLGCTPVRAFFKVELPEIMPGIVTGMIMAFTLSLDDFVISYFTAGNGFQTLPIRIYNMTKKTVTPKMYALATIIFFVILALLILTNLVDSDPNAEPKRRRRESSRGRKIAIGSISTVLAVILIVVLVSSGSQTLTLNVYNWGEYISDGSDDSLDTIKAFEQWYYETYGVKVKVNYSTYASNEDMYAKLSSGAVSFDVVIPSDYMIARMASENMLLPLDFDNIPNYQYIDESFRGLYY
;
A
#
# COMPACT_ATOMS: atom_id res chain seq x y z
N VAL A 1 19.92 22.92 23.59
CA VAL A 1 18.80 22.72 24.50
C VAL A 1 17.48 22.82 23.75
N TYR A 2 17.22 23.91 23.01
CA TYR A 2 15.92 24.12 22.30
C TYR A 2 15.61 23.02 21.27
N THR A 3 16.58 22.63 20.43
CA THR A 3 16.45 21.56 19.46
C THR A 3 16.15 20.22 20.14
N ALA A 4 16.81 19.94 21.27
CA ALA A 4 16.57 18.70 22.02
C ALA A 4 15.14 18.63 22.60
N LEU A 5 14.61 19.77 23.11
CA LEU A 5 13.23 19.85 23.59
C LEU A 5 12.21 19.60 22.47
N ILE A 6 12.43 20.18 21.29
CA ILE A 6 11.57 19.92 20.12
C ILE A 6 11.60 18.44 19.74
N MET A 7 12.80 17.84 19.68
CA MET A 7 12.94 16.43 19.36
C MET A 7 12.24 15.53 20.38
N ILE A 8 12.41 15.80 21.69
CA ILE A 8 11.71 15.07 22.74
C ILE A 8 10.19 15.19 22.55
N PHE A 9 9.68 16.38 22.33
CA PHE A 9 8.24 16.62 22.12
C PHE A 9 7.69 15.84 20.91
N LEU A 10 8.43 15.84 19.80
CA LEU A 10 8.04 15.13 18.57
C LEU A 10 8.06 13.60 18.72
N PHE A 11 9.06 13.07 19.43
CA PHE A 11 9.22 11.62 19.54
C PHE A 11 8.57 11.02 20.81
N ALA A 12 8.14 11.84 21.78
CA ALA A 12 7.52 11.37 23.00
C ALA A 12 6.26 10.52 22.75
N PRO A 13 5.32 10.89 21.86
CA PRO A 13 4.16 10.05 21.56
C PRO A 13 4.56 8.67 21.01
N ILE A 14 5.57 8.63 20.13
CA ILE A 14 6.08 7.38 19.55
C ILE A 14 6.74 6.52 20.63
N ALA A 15 7.55 7.14 21.50
CA ALA A 15 8.20 6.43 22.62
C ALA A 15 7.17 5.85 23.59
N ILE A 16 6.10 6.58 23.89
CA ILE A 16 4.99 6.10 24.72
C ILE A 16 4.29 4.91 24.05
N LEU A 17 3.99 5.01 22.77
CA LEU A 17 3.37 3.92 21.99
C LEU A 17 4.26 2.67 21.99
N LEU A 18 5.57 2.82 21.76
CA LEU A 18 6.54 1.74 21.84
C LEU A 18 6.57 1.09 23.23
N PHE A 19 6.54 1.90 24.28
CA PHE A 19 6.54 1.40 25.66
C PHE A 19 5.26 0.62 25.98
N PHE A 20 4.10 1.16 25.64
CA PHE A 20 2.81 0.50 25.89
C PHE A 20 2.53 -0.70 24.97
N SER A 21 3.27 -0.88 23.90
CA SER A 21 3.18 -2.09 23.06
C SER A 21 3.58 -3.36 23.80
N PHE A 22 4.37 -3.24 24.86
CA PHE A 22 4.80 -4.34 25.74
C PHE A 22 3.94 -4.45 27.01
N ASN A 23 2.88 -3.66 27.16
CA ASN A 23 2.02 -3.72 28.33
C ASN A 23 1.18 -5.01 28.35
N GLU A 24 1.07 -5.66 29.48
CA GLU A 24 0.26 -6.87 29.64
C GLU A 24 -1.25 -6.57 29.63
N ALA A 25 -1.66 -5.46 30.24
CA ALA A 25 -3.08 -5.09 30.31
C ALA A 25 -3.65 -4.61 28.98
N LYS A 26 -4.96 -4.83 28.78
CA LYS A 26 -5.74 -4.20 27.71
C LYS A 26 -5.90 -2.68 27.92
N SER A 27 -5.63 -2.17 29.11
CA SER A 27 -5.70 -0.74 29.44
C SER A 27 -4.55 0.03 28.81
N LEU A 28 -4.87 1.18 28.21
CA LEU A 28 -3.92 2.10 27.61
C LEU A 28 -3.40 3.17 28.59
N SER A 29 -3.91 3.16 29.82
CA SER A 29 -3.61 4.18 30.84
C SER A 29 -2.73 3.68 31.98
N VAL A 30 -2.65 2.37 32.18
CA VAL A 30 -1.92 1.76 33.30
C VAL A 30 -0.98 0.68 32.78
N PHE A 31 0.29 0.77 33.11
CA PHE A 31 1.26 -0.27 32.84
C PHE A 31 1.19 -1.33 33.93
N SER A 32 0.80 -2.57 33.60
CA SER A 32 0.63 -3.68 34.54
C SER A 32 1.77 -4.68 34.54
N GLY A 33 2.60 -4.72 33.50
CA GLY A 33 3.71 -5.64 33.38
C GLY A 33 4.22 -5.73 31.95
N PHE A 34 5.40 -6.33 31.78
CA PHE A 34 6.01 -6.56 30.47
C PHE A 34 5.49 -7.87 29.87
N SER A 35 4.92 -7.82 28.68
CA SER A 35 4.41 -8.99 27.96
C SER A 35 4.62 -8.85 26.44
N LEU A 36 4.81 -9.98 25.77
CA LEU A 36 4.83 -10.09 24.30
C LEU A 36 3.52 -10.67 23.75
N ASN A 37 2.48 -10.72 24.57
CA ASN A 37 1.22 -11.36 24.19
C ASN A 37 0.60 -10.72 22.95
N TRP A 38 0.58 -9.38 22.86
CA TRP A 38 0.03 -8.64 21.73
C TRP A 38 0.75 -8.92 20.41
N TYR A 39 2.06 -9.18 20.46
CA TYR A 39 2.82 -9.60 19.30
C TYR A 39 2.46 -11.02 18.85
N ARG A 40 2.17 -11.92 19.80
CA ARG A 40 1.69 -13.28 19.47
C ARG A 40 0.29 -13.25 18.89
N GLU A 41 -0.62 -12.45 19.43
CA GLU A 41 -1.97 -12.24 18.88
C GLU A 41 -1.93 -11.62 17.49
N LEU A 42 -1.06 -10.63 17.27
CA LEU A 42 -0.84 -10.04 15.96
C LEU A 42 -0.41 -11.08 14.91
N MET A 43 0.47 -12.01 15.30
CA MET A 43 0.92 -13.08 14.39
C MET A 43 -0.16 -14.13 14.09
N LYS A 44 -1.22 -14.19 14.88
CA LYS A 44 -2.39 -15.07 14.63
C LYS A 44 -3.47 -14.36 13.79
N ASP A 45 -3.45 -13.03 13.71
CA ASP A 45 -4.42 -12.23 12.99
C ASP A 45 -4.22 -12.34 11.46
N ALA A 46 -4.98 -13.24 10.84
CA ALA A 46 -4.88 -13.51 9.42
C ALA A 46 -5.22 -12.29 8.54
N GLU A 47 -6.16 -11.43 8.97
CA GLU A 47 -6.52 -10.22 8.23
C GLU A 47 -5.39 -9.18 8.24
N THR A 48 -4.81 -8.94 9.42
CA THR A 48 -3.69 -8.01 9.54
C THR A 48 -2.46 -8.53 8.80
N LEU A 49 -2.13 -9.82 8.90
CA LEU A 49 -1.04 -10.42 8.12
C LEU A 49 -1.31 -10.38 6.61
N GLY A 50 -2.56 -10.59 6.20
CA GLY A 50 -3.02 -10.42 4.82
C GLY A 50 -2.80 -8.98 4.32
N ALA A 51 -3.18 -7.99 5.12
CA ALA A 51 -2.98 -6.57 4.81
C ALA A 51 -1.49 -6.21 4.72
N VAL A 52 -0.63 -6.72 5.62
CA VAL A 52 0.82 -6.56 5.55
C VAL A 52 1.36 -7.13 4.24
N ARG A 53 0.99 -8.36 3.89
CA ARG A 53 1.41 -9.00 2.63
C ARG A 53 0.98 -8.18 1.42
N ASN A 54 -0.27 -7.73 1.38
CA ASN A 54 -0.81 -6.93 0.28
C ASN A 54 -0.03 -5.61 0.12
N THR A 55 0.25 -4.93 1.22
CA THR A 55 1.04 -3.69 1.22
C THR A 55 2.45 -3.92 0.71
N LEU A 56 3.11 -4.98 1.14
CA LEU A 56 4.47 -5.30 0.68
C LEU A 56 4.51 -5.63 -0.82
N ILE A 57 3.55 -6.41 -1.32
CA ILE A 57 3.43 -6.72 -2.75
C ILE A 57 3.20 -5.45 -3.56
N LEU A 58 2.27 -4.61 -3.12
CA LEU A 58 1.95 -3.35 -3.78
C LEU A 58 3.16 -2.40 -3.78
N ALA A 59 3.75 -2.13 -2.62
CA ALA A 59 4.86 -1.20 -2.47
C ALA A 59 6.07 -1.62 -3.29
N LEU A 60 6.38 -2.92 -3.30
CA LEU A 60 7.50 -3.42 -4.08
C LEU A 60 7.24 -3.40 -5.58
N SER A 61 6.05 -3.80 -6.01
CA SER A 61 5.66 -3.73 -7.42
C SER A 61 5.67 -2.28 -7.92
N ALA A 62 5.08 -1.36 -7.15
CA ALA A 62 5.06 0.05 -7.47
C ALA A 62 6.47 0.66 -7.51
N SER A 63 7.34 0.34 -6.52
CA SER A 63 8.70 0.87 -6.48
C SER A 63 9.54 0.41 -7.67
N VAL A 64 9.43 -0.86 -8.07
CA VAL A 64 10.18 -1.38 -9.23
C VAL A 64 9.70 -0.73 -10.52
N VAL A 65 8.39 -0.71 -10.75
CA VAL A 65 7.81 -0.14 -11.98
C VAL A 65 8.10 1.36 -12.07
N SER A 66 7.87 2.11 -10.98
CA SER A 66 8.15 3.55 -10.94
C SER A 66 9.64 3.86 -11.10
N THR A 67 10.54 3.01 -10.58
CA THR A 67 11.99 3.18 -10.73
C THR A 67 12.42 3.00 -12.19
N VAL A 68 11.92 1.98 -12.87
CA VAL A 68 12.25 1.76 -14.29
C VAL A 68 11.70 2.92 -15.14
N MET A 69 10.42 3.28 -14.96
CA MET A 69 9.79 4.36 -15.70
C MET A 69 10.40 5.73 -15.37
N GLY A 70 10.62 6.02 -14.09
CA GLY A 70 11.20 7.28 -13.62
C GLY A 70 12.65 7.47 -14.07
N THR A 71 13.45 6.41 -14.06
CA THR A 71 14.81 6.44 -14.62
C THR A 71 14.77 6.71 -16.12
N ALA A 72 13.93 6.03 -16.88
CA ALA A 72 13.75 6.28 -18.32
C ALA A 72 13.30 7.71 -18.60
N ALA A 73 12.34 8.22 -17.82
CA ALA A 73 11.86 9.60 -17.92
C ALA A 73 12.99 10.61 -17.60
N ALA A 74 13.76 10.41 -16.52
CA ALA A 74 14.88 11.26 -16.15
C ALA A 74 15.96 11.32 -17.24
N VAL A 75 16.30 10.17 -17.84
CA VAL A 75 17.23 10.09 -18.98
C VAL A 75 16.66 10.84 -20.19
N GLY A 76 15.38 10.65 -20.49
CA GLY A 76 14.69 11.36 -21.57
C GLY A 76 14.73 12.88 -21.37
N ILE A 77 14.35 13.37 -20.18
CA ILE A 77 14.38 14.79 -19.84
C ILE A 77 15.80 15.35 -19.92
N ASN A 78 16.80 14.63 -19.42
CA ASN A 78 18.21 15.07 -19.45
C ASN A 78 18.74 15.21 -20.87
N ARG A 79 18.31 14.37 -21.81
CA ARG A 79 18.73 14.37 -23.22
C ARG A 79 17.95 15.31 -24.11
N MET A 80 16.89 15.99 -23.60
CA MET A 80 16.09 16.93 -24.38
C MET A 80 16.96 18.15 -24.79
N ARG A 81 17.01 18.44 -26.11
CA ARG A 81 17.72 19.58 -26.68
C ARG A 81 16.94 20.87 -26.53
N ASN A 82 15.62 20.82 -26.62
CA ASN A 82 14.75 21.99 -26.51
C ASN A 82 14.62 22.40 -25.05
N LYS A 83 15.16 23.57 -24.69
CA LYS A 83 15.15 24.12 -23.33
C LYS A 83 13.73 24.40 -22.80
N TYR A 84 12.81 24.79 -23.65
CA TYR A 84 11.44 25.09 -23.24
C TYR A 84 10.69 23.79 -22.92
N LEU A 85 10.80 22.79 -23.81
CA LEU A 85 10.18 21.47 -23.57
C LEU A 85 10.74 20.81 -22.30
N ARG A 86 12.04 20.92 -22.08
CA ARG A 86 12.70 20.41 -20.87
C ARG A 86 12.18 21.12 -19.61
N ALA A 87 12.09 22.47 -19.62
CA ALA A 87 11.56 23.23 -18.48
C ALA A 87 10.09 22.88 -18.21
N THR A 88 9.29 22.71 -19.26
CA THR A 88 7.89 22.26 -19.12
C THR A 88 7.82 20.86 -18.49
N MET A 89 8.64 19.90 -18.94
CA MET A 89 8.67 18.56 -18.36
C MET A 89 9.14 18.57 -16.91
N ASP A 90 10.17 19.34 -16.57
CA ASP A 90 10.61 19.54 -15.18
C ASP A 90 9.46 20.10 -14.31
N THR A 91 8.69 21.06 -14.81
CA THR A 91 7.53 21.63 -14.10
C THR A 91 6.39 20.63 -13.94
N VAL A 92 5.99 19.97 -15.04
CA VAL A 92 4.90 18.98 -15.06
C VAL A 92 5.19 17.81 -14.11
N THR A 93 6.46 17.37 -14.05
CA THR A 93 6.87 16.30 -13.13
C THR A 93 6.62 16.67 -11.66
N ASN A 94 6.71 17.96 -11.31
CA ASN A 94 6.52 18.40 -9.92
C ASN A 94 5.04 18.66 -9.56
N ILE A 95 4.11 18.77 -10.52
CA ILE A 95 2.69 19.03 -10.25
C ILE A 95 2.07 18.01 -9.30
N PRO A 96 2.26 16.68 -9.48
CA PRO A 96 1.65 15.69 -8.59
C PRO A 96 2.11 15.81 -7.12
N MET A 97 3.30 16.35 -6.87
CA MET A 97 3.84 16.51 -5.51
C MET A 97 3.21 17.68 -4.75
N ILE A 98 2.68 18.66 -5.47
CA ILE A 98 2.04 19.85 -4.88
C ILE A 98 0.55 19.60 -4.66
N ASN A 99 -0.02 18.69 -5.44
CA ASN A 99 -1.45 18.37 -5.37
C ASN A 99 -1.75 17.55 -4.09
N PRO A 100 -2.78 17.93 -3.30
CA PRO A 100 -3.17 17.11 -2.14
C PRO A 100 -3.52 15.66 -2.53
N ASP A 101 -3.03 14.71 -1.76
CA ASP A 101 -3.19 13.26 -2.04
C ASP A 101 -4.66 12.84 -2.19
N ILE A 102 -5.56 13.47 -1.40
CA ILE A 102 -7.00 13.20 -1.46
C ILE A 102 -7.58 13.57 -2.85
N ILE A 103 -7.15 14.70 -3.42
CA ILE A 103 -7.61 15.14 -4.75
C ILE A 103 -7.06 14.19 -5.81
N THR A 104 -5.80 13.79 -5.68
CA THR A 104 -5.15 12.82 -6.58
C THR A 104 -5.87 11.47 -6.50
N GLY A 105 -6.15 10.96 -5.30
CA GLY A 105 -6.84 9.69 -5.09
C GLY A 105 -8.25 9.67 -5.69
N ILE A 106 -9.06 10.71 -5.43
CA ILE A 106 -10.41 10.83 -5.99
C ILE A 106 -10.36 10.96 -7.52
N SER A 107 -9.45 11.77 -8.05
CA SER A 107 -9.32 11.95 -9.51
C SER A 107 -8.95 10.65 -10.21
N LEU A 108 -8.02 9.88 -9.66
CA LEU A 108 -7.64 8.58 -10.19
C LEU A 108 -8.80 7.58 -10.11
N MET A 109 -9.53 7.55 -8.99
CA MET A 109 -10.72 6.71 -8.84
C MET A 109 -11.75 7.03 -9.94
N LEU A 110 -12.10 8.30 -10.11
CA LEU A 110 -13.07 8.72 -11.14
C LEU A 110 -12.58 8.41 -12.56
N MET A 111 -11.29 8.59 -12.81
CA MET A 111 -10.69 8.22 -14.11
C MET A 111 -10.83 6.71 -14.38
N PHE A 112 -10.54 5.85 -13.40
CA PHE A 112 -10.68 4.41 -13.56
C PHE A 112 -12.14 3.98 -13.72
N VAL A 113 -13.08 4.62 -13.02
CA VAL A 113 -14.53 4.39 -13.22
C VAL A 113 -14.94 4.76 -14.63
N PHE A 114 -14.52 5.93 -15.11
CA PHE A 114 -14.83 6.37 -16.47
C PHE A 114 -14.28 5.41 -17.53
N VAL A 115 -13.00 5.04 -17.41
CA VAL A 115 -12.35 4.09 -18.32
C VAL A 115 -13.01 2.71 -18.23
N GLY A 116 -13.30 2.22 -17.01
CA GLY A 116 -13.97 0.94 -16.82
C GLY A 116 -15.34 0.88 -17.49
N ARG A 117 -16.15 1.93 -17.34
CA ARG A 117 -17.45 2.05 -18.04
C ARG A 117 -17.32 2.05 -19.55
N LEU A 118 -16.28 2.72 -20.07
CA LEU A 118 -16.04 2.77 -21.51
C LEU A 118 -15.76 1.38 -22.10
N PHE A 119 -15.10 0.51 -21.34
CA PHE A 119 -14.80 -0.88 -21.73
C PHE A 119 -15.82 -1.91 -21.20
N GLY A 120 -16.94 -1.48 -20.60
CA GLY A 120 -17.99 -2.37 -20.12
C GLY A 120 -17.60 -3.22 -18.92
N ALA A 121 -16.64 -2.79 -18.12
CA ALA A 121 -16.21 -3.50 -16.92
C ALA A 121 -17.25 -3.34 -15.81
N ALA A 122 -17.61 -4.47 -15.15
CA ALA A 122 -18.55 -4.48 -14.02
C ALA A 122 -17.98 -3.82 -12.77
N THR A 123 -16.67 -3.93 -12.56
CA THR A 123 -15.93 -3.27 -11.47
C THR A 123 -14.72 -2.57 -12.06
N SER A 124 -14.52 -1.31 -11.68
CA SER A 124 -13.43 -0.50 -12.23
C SER A 124 -12.16 -0.56 -11.38
N LEU A 125 -12.27 -0.85 -10.09
CA LEU A 125 -11.15 -0.89 -9.14
C LEU A 125 -10.64 -2.31 -8.89
N SER A 126 -9.32 -2.44 -8.87
CA SER A 126 -8.62 -3.71 -8.69
C SER A 126 -7.21 -3.47 -8.15
N PHE A 127 -6.44 -4.54 -7.93
CA PHE A 127 -5.00 -4.43 -7.66
C PHE A 127 -4.26 -3.60 -8.73
N TRP A 128 -4.63 -3.74 -10.01
CA TRP A 128 -3.96 -3.03 -11.11
C TRP A 128 -4.21 -1.52 -11.07
N THR A 129 -5.43 -1.09 -10.74
CA THR A 129 -5.73 0.34 -10.60
C THR A 129 -4.97 0.94 -9.43
N MET A 130 -4.87 0.22 -8.32
CA MET A 130 -4.07 0.64 -7.18
C MET A 130 -2.57 0.70 -7.53
N LEU A 131 -2.05 -0.30 -8.24
CA LEU A 131 -0.66 -0.32 -8.70
C LEU A 131 -0.36 0.87 -9.61
N ILE A 132 -1.21 1.15 -10.61
CA ILE A 132 -1.05 2.30 -11.50
C ILE A 132 -1.07 3.61 -10.72
N SER A 133 -1.94 3.74 -9.74
CA SER A 133 -2.03 4.93 -8.87
C SER A 133 -0.74 5.15 -8.09
N HIS A 134 -0.23 4.10 -7.45
CA HIS A 134 1.03 4.16 -6.70
C HIS A 134 2.23 4.44 -7.61
N VAL A 135 2.28 3.85 -8.80
CA VAL A 135 3.33 4.16 -9.78
C VAL A 135 3.27 5.63 -10.19
N THR A 136 2.07 6.15 -10.49
CA THR A 136 1.88 7.56 -10.87
C THR A 136 2.32 8.51 -9.76
N PHE A 137 2.00 8.18 -8.51
CA PHE A 137 2.38 8.97 -7.33
C PHE A 137 3.89 8.91 -7.07
N CYS A 138 4.51 7.73 -7.16
CA CYS A 138 5.93 7.53 -6.88
C CYS A 138 6.86 8.05 -7.99
N LEU A 139 6.38 8.14 -9.23
CA LEU A 139 7.18 8.48 -10.41
C LEU A 139 7.95 9.81 -10.28
N PRO A 140 7.34 10.93 -9.85
CA PRO A 140 8.05 12.20 -9.67
C PRO A 140 9.21 12.10 -8.70
N TYR A 141 9.04 11.38 -7.61
CA TYR A 141 10.06 11.23 -6.58
C TYR A 141 11.27 10.47 -7.10
N VAL A 142 11.06 9.43 -7.91
CA VAL A 142 12.16 8.71 -8.57
C VAL A 142 12.91 9.64 -9.54
N ILE A 143 12.17 10.40 -10.36
CA ILE A 143 12.79 11.35 -11.30
C ILE A 143 13.67 12.36 -10.55
N LEU A 144 13.19 12.88 -9.41
CA LEU A 144 13.92 13.85 -8.59
C LEU A 144 15.20 13.28 -7.95
N GLN A 145 15.27 11.98 -7.75
CA GLN A 145 16.49 11.33 -7.23
C GLN A 145 17.50 11.02 -8.36
N VAL A 146 17.00 10.64 -9.53
CA VAL A 146 17.86 10.21 -10.66
C VAL A 146 18.38 11.41 -11.47
N LEU A 147 17.52 12.41 -11.74
CA LEU A 147 17.85 13.54 -12.62
C LEU A 147 19.03 14.38 -12.14
N PRO A 148 19.20 14.71 -10.83
CA PRO A 148 20.39 15.39 -10.34
C PRO A 148 21.68 14.59 -10.54
N LYS A 149 21.65 13.28 -10.36
CA LYS A 149 22.83 12.41 -10.60
C LYS A 149 23.25 12.43 -12.08
N LEU A 150 22.27 12.39 -13.01
CA LEU A 150 22.51 12.56 -14.44
C LEU A 150 23.13 13.95 -14.77
N ARG A 151 22.69 15.00 -14.08
CA ARG A 151 23.19 16.37 -14.32
C ARG A 151 24.59 16.58 -13.71
N GLN A 152 24.93 15.87 -12.64
CA GLN A 152 26.24 15.95 -11.97
C GLN A 152 27.30 15.06 -12.64
N MET A 153 26.88 14.09 -13.45
CA MET A 153 27.77 13.18 -14.16
C MET A 153 28.62 13.96 -15.18
N ASP A 154 29.91 13.62 -15.25
CA ASP A 154 30.82 14.20 -16.24
C ASP A 154 30.42 13.74 -17.65
N ARG A 155 30.11 14.70 -18.52
CA ARG A 155 29.68 14.45 -19.91
C ARG A 155 30.78 13.82 -20.76
N SER A 156 32.05 13.99 -20.41
CA SER A 156 33.17 13.37 -21.11
C SER A 156 33.16 11.83 -21.02
N LEU A 157 32.57 11.26 -19.98
CA LEU A 157 32.55 9.79 -19.79
C LEU A 157 31.75 9.04 -20.88
N PRO A 158 30.48 9.41 -21.19
CA PRO A 158 29.76 8.77 -22.29
C PRO A 158 30.37 9.13 -23.66
N GLU A 159 30.91 10.34 -23.85
CA GLU A 159 31.57 10.76 -25.09
C GLU A 159 32.82 9.91 -25.36
N ALA A 160 33.71 9.73 -24.38
CA ALA A 160 34.86 8.88 -24.48
C ALA A 160 34.49 7.41 -24.78
N ALA A 161 33.39 6.91 -24.22
CA ALA A 161 32.91 5.56 -24.52
C ALA A 161 32.47 5.40 -25.99
N LEU A 162 31.84 6.45 -26.54
CA LEU A 162 31.46 6.49 -27.97
C LEU A 162 32.71 6.55 -28.87
N ASP A 163 33.69 7.37 -28.54
CA ASP A 163 34.95 7.50 -29.27
C ASP A 163 35.74 6.18 -29.28
N LEU A 164 35.64 5.39 -28.23
CA LEU A 164 36.18 4.03 -28.13
C LEU A 164 35.33 2.99 -28.88
N GLY A 165 34.37 3.38 -29.69
CA GLY A 165 33.56 2.49 -30.53
C GLY A 165 32.39 1.81 -29.83
N CYS A 166 31.99 2.25 -28.63
CA CYS A 166 30.78 1.77 -28.00
C CYS A 166 29.52 2.31 -28.72
N THR A 167 28.52 1.45 -28.88
CA THR A 167 27.21 1.94 -29.31
C THR A 167 26.53 2.77 -28.19
N PRO A 168 25.62 3.73 -28.48
CA PRO A 168 24.96 4.55 -27.48
C PRO A 168 24.27 3.72 -26.37
N VAL A 169 23.69 2.60 -26.74
CA VAL A 169 23.06 1.67 -25.77
C VAL A 169 24.09 1.03 -24.84
N ARG A 170 25.23 0.61 -25.39
CA ARG A 170 26.31 0.05 -24.56
C ARG A 170 26.96 1.11 -23.66
N ALA A 171 27.15 2.34 -24.17
CA ALA A 171 27.64 3.46 -23.36
C ALA A 171 26.69 3.74 -22.19
N PHE A 172 25.39 3.77 -22.43
CA PHE A 172 24.39 3.93 -21.37
C PHE A 172 24.52 2.83 -20.29
N PHE A 173 24.43 1.57 -20.66
CA PHE A 173 24.43 0.47 -19.66
C PHE A 173 25.78 0.24 -18.97
N LYS A 174 26.90 0.54 -19.62
CA LYS A 174 28.24 0.30 -19.06
C LYS A 174 28.85 1.51 -18.36
N VAL A 175 28.43 2.73 -18.72
CA VAL A 175 29.04 3.97 -18.21
C VAL A 175 28.01 4.80 -17.45
N GLU A 176 26.92 5.24 -18.11
CA GLU A 176 25.94 6.14 -17.49
C GLU A 176 25.16 5.45 -16.36
N LEU A 177 24.59 4.28 -16.60
CA LEU A 177 23.76 3.56 -15.64
C LEU A 177 24.50 3.23 -14.32
N PRO A 178 25.75 2.72 -14.34
CA PRO A 178 26.51 2.51 -13.11
C PRO A 178 26.80 3.79 -12.31
N GLU A 179 27.00 4.92 -13.00
CA GLU A 179 27.29 6.19 -12.37
C GLU A 179 26.07 6.78 -11.67
N ILE A 180 24.88 6.63 -12.27
CA ILE A 180 23.62 7.11 -11.67
C ILE A 180 22.96 6.09 -10.73
N MET A 181 23.55 4.90 -10.58
CA MET A 181 22.98 3.82 -9.75
C MET A 181 22.67 4.24 -8.31
N PRO A 182 23.47 5.06 -7.62
CA PRO A 182 23.10 5.57 -6.29
C PRO A 182 21.76 6.30 -6.30
N GLY A 183 21.53 7.19 -7.28
CA GLY A 183 20.26 7.90 -7.42
C GLY A 183 19.07 6.98 -7.73
N ILE A 184 19.29 5.93 -8.55
CA ILE A 184 18.28 4.92 -8.85
C ILE A 184 17.89 4.15 -7.59
N VAL A 185 18.87 3.71 -6.80
CA VAL A 185 18.62 2.95 -5.56
C VAL A 185 17.91 3.83 -4.53
N THR A 186 18.34 5.07 -4.33
CA THR A 186 17.67 6.01 -3.44
C THR A 186 16.25 6.29 -3.90
N GLY A 187 16.02 6.50 -5.21
CA GLY A 187 14.70 6.67 -5.80
C GLY A 187 13.79 5.46 -5.58
N MET A 188 14.32 4.25 -5.72
CA MET A 188 13.59 3.01 -5.48
C MET A 188 13.18 2.85 -4.02
N ILE A 189 14.10 3.10 -3.07
CA ILE A 189 13.80 3.00 -1.65
C ILE A 189 12.79 4.08 -1.24
N MET A 190 12.89 5.28 -1.79
CA MET A 190 11.93 6.36 -1.53
C MET A 190 10.53 6.00 -2.07
N ALA A 191 10.44 5.49 -3.31
CA ALA A 191 9.19 5.03 -3.89
C ALA A 191 8.58 3.87 -3.08
N PHE A 192 9.40 2.94 -2.59
CA PHE A 192 8.95 1.85 -1.73
C PHE A 192 8.38 2.38 -0.41
N THR A 193 9.09 3.31 0.25
CA THR A 193 8.64 3.89 1.53
C THR A 193 7.34 4.67 1.35
N LEU A 194 7.24 5.52 0.33
CA LEU A 194 6.03 6.29 0.03
C LEU A 194 4.82 5.40 -0.29
N SER A 195 5.04 4.31 -1.00
CA SER A 195 3.97 3.36 -1.32
C SER A 195 3.57 2.48 -0.13
N LEU A 196 4.48 2.26 0.83
CA LEU A 196 4.25 1.40 1.99
C LEU A 196 3.31 2.05 3.01
N ASP A 197 3.45 3.35 3.24
CA ASP A 197 2.68 4.10 4.24
C ASP A 197 1.49 4.88 3.65
N ASP A 198 1.29 4.83 2.31
CA ASP A 198 0.18 5.51 1.68
C ASP A 198 -1.16 4.93 2.12
N PHE A 199 -1.98 5.81 2.69
CA PHE A 199 -3.37 5.53 3.04
C PHE A 199 -4.34 6.10 2.00
N VAL A 200 -4.13 7.35 1.59
CA VAL A 200 -5.16 8.13 0.89
C VAL A 200 -5.40 7.60 -0.51
N ILE A 201 -4.35 7.44 -1.30
CA ILE A 201 -4.47 6.94 -2.67
C ILE A 201 -4.95 5.49 -2.66
N SER A 202 -4.40 4.66 -1.76
CA SER A 202 -4.83 3.29 -1.54
C SER A 202 -6.32 3.21 -1.22
N TYR A 203 -6.82 4.09 -0.34
CA TYR A 203 -8.22 4.09 0.10
C TYR A 203 -9.20 4.31 -1.05
N PHE A 204 -8.92 5.27 -1.94
CA PHE A 204 -9.78 5.59 -3.07
C PHE A 204 -9.63 4.63 -4.26
N THR A 205 -8.47 4.01 -4.44
CA THR A 205 -8.19 3.17 -5.63
C THR A 205 -8.19 1.67 -5.36
N ALA A 206 -8.40 1.26 -4.10
CA ALA A 206 -8.53 -0.14 -3.71
C ALA A 206 -9.82 -0.76 -4.26
N GLY A 207 -9.67 -1.91 -4.92
CA GLY A 207 -10.78 -2.78 -5.32
C GLY A 207 -11.23 -3.71 -4.20
N ASN A 208 -12.24 -4.52 -4.49
CA ASN A 208 -12.79 -5.49 -3.55
C ASN A 208 -11.73 -6.51 -3.11
N GLY A 209 -11.69 -6.79 -1.82
CA GLY A 209 -10.84 -7.84 -1.25
C GLY A 209 -9.34 -7.53 -1.19
N PHE A 210 -8.90 -6.34 -1.65
CA PHE A 210 -7.50 -5.93 -1.54
C PHE A 210 -7.34 -4.78 -0.55
N GLN A 211 -7.13 -5.13 0.71
CA GLN A 211 -6.92 -4.19 1.80
C GLN A 211 -5.44 -4.04 2.10
N THR A 212 -4.95 -2.79 2.14
CA THR A 212 -3.58 -2.47 2.58
C THR A 212 -3.53 -2.25 4.09
N LEU A 213 -2.33 -2.32 4.65
CA LEU A 213 -2.10 -2.14 6.08
C LEU A 213 -2.52 -0.75 6.60
N PRO A 214 -2.21 0.37 5.92
CA PRO A 214 -2.72 1.69 6.32
C PRO A 214 -4.26 1.75 6.36
N ILE A 215 -4.95 1.14 5.39
CA ILE A 215 -6.42 1.04 5.40
C ILE A 215 -6.90 0.21 6.60
N ARG A 216 -6.24 -0.92 6.89
CA ARG A 216 -6.57 -1.76 8.06
C ARG A 216 -6.41 -0.99 9.36
N ILE A 217 -5.28 -0.31 9.55
CA ILE A 217 -5.01 0.52 10.73
C ILE A 217 -6.10 1.60 10.87
N TYR A 218 -6.40 2.33 9.79
CA TYR A 218 -7.44 3.35 9.80
C TYR A 218 -8.80 2.80 10.25
N ASN A 219 -9.21 1.65 9.71
CA ASN A 219 -10.47 1.02 10.10
C ASN A 219 -10.46 0.59 11.59
N MET A 220 -9.33 0.10 12.09
CA MET A 220 -9.18 -0.25 13.51
C MET A 220 -9.22 0.98 14.44
N THR A 221 -8.63 2.12 14.04
CA THR A 221 -8.61 3.34 14.87
C THR A 221 -9.96 4.01 15.02
N LYS A 222 -10.91 3.73 14.13
CA LYS A 222 -12.27 4.30 14.18
C LYS A 222 -13.13 3.72 15.32
N LYS A 223 -12.75 2.59 15.89
CA LYS A 223 -13.50 1.93 16.97
C LYS A 223 -12.82 2.11 18.32
N THR A 224 -12.12 1.13 18.78
CA THR A 224 -11.38 1.16 20.04
C THR A 224 -9.91 0.88 19.77
N VAL A 225 -9.06 1.77 20.25
CA VAL A 225 -7.61 1.57 20.13
C VAL A 225 -7.21 0.44 21.08
N THR A 226 -6.74 -0.67 20.51
CA THR A 226 -6.28 -1.84 21.28
C THR A 226 -4.76 -1.87 21.39
N PRO A 227 -4.16 -2.47 22.44
CA PRO A 227 -2.72 -2.61 22.55
C PRO A 227 -2.07 -3.40 21.39
N LYS A 228 -2.83 -4.26 20.71
CA LYS A 228 -2.43 -4.94 19.48
C LYS A 228 -2.03 -3.94 18.37
N MET A 229 -2.72 -2.79 18.29
CA MET A 229 -2.36 -1.72 17.36
C MET A 229 -1.02 -1.08 17.72
N TYR A 230 -0.69 -0.97 19.00
CA TYR A 230 0.62 -0.47 19.43
C TYR A 230 1.75 -1.42 19.05
N ALA A 231 1.53 -2.74 19.18
CA ALA A 231 2.48 -3.73 18.70
C ALA A 231 2.70 -3.64 17.18
N LEU A 232 1.62 -3.49 16.42
CA LEU A 232 1.67 -3.31 14.96
C LEU A 232 2.43 -2.03 14.57
N ALA A 233 2.07 -0.89 15.18
CA ALA A 233 2.73 0.39 14.93
C ALA A 233 4.22 0.37 15.31
N THR A 234 4.57 -0.36 16.36
CA THR A 234 5.97 -0.58 16.78
C THR A 234 6.77 -1.31 15.70
N ILE A 235 6.24 -2.39 15.15
CA ILE A 235 6.89 -3.14 14.06
C ILE A 235 7.09 -2.24 12.84
N ILE A 236 6.04 -1.52 12.43
CA ILE A 236 6.10 -0.60 11.27
C ILE A 236 7.15 0.49 11.50
N PHE A 237 7.18 1.08 12.69
CA PHE A 237 8.17 2.10 13.04
C PHE A 237 9.60 1.59 12.86
N PHE A 238 9.92 0.39 13.36
CA PHE A 238 11.25 -0.18 13.20
C PHE A 238 11.58 -0.55 11.75
N VAL A 239 10.60 -0.99 10.97
CA VAL A 239 10.79 -1.26 9.53
C VAL A 239 11.10 0.02 8.79
N ILE A 240 10.33 1.09 9.00
CA ILE A 240 10.55 2.39 8.36
C ILE A 240 11.89 2.99 8.80
N LEU A 241 12.23 2.89 10.10
CA LEU A 241 13.51 3.36 10.62
C LEU A 241 14.69 2.62 9.97
N ALA A 242 14.59 1.30 9.79
CA ALA A 242 15.60 0.51 9.12
C ALA A 242 15.77 0.92 7.64
N LEU A 243 14.66 1.18 6.94
CA LEU A 243 14.68 1.68 5.56
C LEU A 243 15.31 3.07 5.47
N LEU A 244 15.01 3.95 6.41
CA LEU A 244 15.59 5.30 6.45
C LEU A 244 17.09 5.26 6.73
N ILE A 245 17.56 4.38 7.61
CA ILE A 245 18.99 4.14 7.83
C ILE A 245 19.65 3.61 6.55
N LEU A 246 18.99 2.68 5.86
CA LEU A 246 19.49 2.10 4.63
C LEU A 246 19.64 3.15 3.51
N THR A 247 18.67 4.07 3.37
CA THR A 247 18.78 5.19 2.41
C THR A 247 19.97 6.08 2.71
N ASN A 248 20.17 6.45 3.99
CA ASN A 248 21.30 7.27 4.39
C ASN A 248 22.67 6.59 4.15
N LEU A 249 22.73 5.27 4.27
CA LEU A 249 23.98 4.51 4.00
C LEU A 249 24.28 4.41 2.50
N VAL A 250 23.24 4.46 1.65
CA VAL A 250 23.39 4.41 0.18
C VAL A 250 23.73 5.79 -0.39
N ASP A 251 23.22 6.86 0.19
CA ASP A 251 23.45 8.26 -0.21
C ASP A 251 24.81 8.75 0.36
N SER A 252 25.88 8.08 0.02
CA SER A 252 27.26 8.49 0.40
C SER A 252 27.56 9.85 -0.22
N ASP A 253 27.88 10.80 0.66
CA ASP A 253 28.18 12.22 0.46
C ASP A 253 29.07 12.45 -0.79
N PRO A 254 28.62 13.23 -1.82
CA PRO A 254 29.45 13.58 -2.98
C PRO A 254 30.60 14.53 -2.62
N ASN A 255 30.57 15.17 -1.43
CA ASN A 255 31.54 16.17 -0.97
C ASN A 255 32.61 15.59 -0.02
N ALA A 256 32.61 14.30 0.25
CA ALA A 256 33.71 13.70 0.99
C ALA A 256 34.98 13.76 0.12
N GLU A 257 35.99 14.53 0.53
CA GLU A 257 37.32 14.57 -0.08
C GLU A 257 37.81 13.16 -0.41
N PRO A 258 38.47 12.94 -1.56
CA PRO A 258 38.94 11.64 -1.99
C PRO A 258 40.05 11.13 -1.07
N LYS A 259 39.65 10.67 0.14
CA LYS A 259 40.54 9.80 0.91
C LYS A 259 40.77 8.56 0.06
N ARG A 260 42.05 8.39 -0.40
CA ARG A 260 42.59 7.28 -1.17
C ARG A 260 41.67 6.07 -1.25
N ARG A 261 41.02 5.88 -2.39
CA ARG A 261 40.22 4.69 -2.72
C ARG A 261 41.01 3.43 -2.38
N ARG A 262 40.92 3.02 -1.13
CA ARG A 262 41.22 1.64 -0.78
C ARG A 262 40.16 0.81 -1.48
N ARG A 263 40.61 -0.13 -2.26
CA ARG A 263 39.88 -1.12 -3.07
C ARG A 263 38.90 -1.91 -2.17
N GLU A 264 37.92 -1.24 -1.59
CA GLU A 264 36.85 -1.82 -0.81
C GLU A 264 35.68 -2.08 -1.73
N SER A 265 35.74 -3.27 -2.14
CA SER A 265 34.69 -4.24 -2.06
C SER A 265 33.61 -4.14 -3.13
N SER A 266 33.94 -4.76 -4.27
CA SER A 266 32.92 -5.38 -5.15
C SER A 266 31.95 -6.32 -4.40
N ARG A 267 32.25 -6.65 -3.14
CA ARG A 267 31.46 -7.53 -2.28
C ARG A 267 30.19 -6.85 -1.73
N GLY A 268 30.26 -5.61 -1.24
CA GLY A 268 29.08 -4.87 -0.75
C GLY A 268 28.10 -4.55 -1.89
N ARG A 269 28.63 -4.22 -3.07
CA ARG A 269 27.81 -3.97 -4.29
C ARG A 269 27.13 -5.25 -4.79
N LYS A 270 27.79 -6.41 -4.70
CA LYS A 270 27.20 -7.71 -5.03
C LYS A 270 26.17 -8.17 -4.00
N ILE A 271 26.36 -7.83 -2.72
CA ILE A 271 25.40 -8.15 -1.65
C ILE A 271 24.13 -7.28 -1.81
N ALA A 272 24.26 -5.98 -2.11
CA ALA A 272 23.10 -5.09 -2.33
C ALA A 272 22.30 -5.51 -3.58
N ILE A 273 22.96 -5.84 -4.68
CA ILE A 273 22.32 -6.34 -5.90
C ILE A 273 21.71 -7.73 -5.67
N GLY A 274 22.41 -8.60 -4.93
CA GLY A 274 21.94 -9.94 -4.58
C GLY A 274 20.72 -9.92 -3.67
N SER A 275 20.66 -9.03 -2.67
CA SER A 275 19.50 -8.89 -1.78
C SER A 275 18.27 -8.38 -2.52
N ILE A 276 18.42 -7.41 -3.43
CA ILE A 276 17.32 -6.89 -4.26
C ILE A 276 16.79 -7.97 -5.21
N SER A 277 17.68 -8.74 -5.86
CA SER A 277 17.26 -9.82 -6.75
C SER A 277 16.60 -10.99 -6.00
N THR A 278 17.04 -11.30 -4.78
CA THR A 278 16.45 -12.35 -3.96
C THR A 278 15.04 -11.95 -3.47
N VAL A 279 14.86 -10.70 -3.05
CA VAL A 279 13.56 -10.16 -2.65
C VAL A 279 12.59 -10.13 -3.85
N LEU A 280 13.05 -9.73 -5.03
CA LEU A 280 12.27 -9.77 -6.27
C LEU A 280 11.88 -11.20 -6.68
N ALA A 281 12.79 -12.17 -6.55
CA ALA A 281 12.53 -13.57 -6.86
C ALA A 281 11.50 -14.20 -5.89
N VAL A 282 11.59 -13.91 -4.60
CA VAL A 282 10.62 -14.38 -3.58
C VAL A 282 9.23 -13.84 -3.88
N ILE A 283 9.11 -12.59 -4.30
CA ILE A 283 7.81 -11.99 -4.61
C ILE A 283 7.24 -12.54 -5.92
N LEU A 284 8.05 -12.72 -6.94
CA LEU A 284 7.62 -13.36 -8.18
C LEU A 284 7.05 -14.75 -7.91
N ILE A 285 7.71 -15.52 -7.03
CA ILE A 285 7.24 -16.84 -6.59
C ILE A 285 5.91 -16.74 -5.84
N VAL A 286 5.77 -15.79 -4.92
CA VAL A 286 4.51 -15.57 -4.16
C VAL A 286 3.37 -15.18 -5.09
N VAL A 287 3.60 -14.33 -6.10
CA VAL A 287 2.60 -13.94 -7.10
C VAL A 287 2.22 -15.11 -8.01
N LEU A 288 3.17 -15.93 -8.44
CA LEU A 288 2.90 -17.09 -9.30
C LEU A 288 2.16 -18.23 -8.59
N VAL A 289 2.37 -18.40 -7.28
CA VAL A 289 1.69 -19.44 -6.48
C VAL A 289 0.24 -19.07 -6.17
N SER A 290 -0.14 -17.78 -6.30
CA SER A 290 -1.51 -17.31 -6.02
C SER A 290 -2.51 -17.49 -7.19
N SER A 291 -2.11 -18.03 -8.32
CA SER A 291 -2.96 -18.16 -9.51
C SER A 291 -3.47 -19.60 -9.65
N GLY A 292 -4.73 -19.84 -9.26
CA GLY A 292 -5.44 -21.00 -9.77
C GLY A 292 -6.34 -21.75 -8.80
N SER A 293 -7.62 -21.39 -8.78
CA SER A 293 -8.75 -22.34 -8.87
C SER A 293 -10.03 -21.52 -9.05
N GLN A 294 -10.97 -21.98 -9.86
CA GLN A 294 -12.32 -21.39 -9.96
C GLN A 294 -13.01 -21.59 -8.60
N THR A 295 -12.90 -20.62 -7.73
CA THR A 295 -13.64 -20.51 -6.49
C THR A 295 -14.67 -19.41 -6.69
N LEU A 296 -15.93 -19.69 -6.33
CA LEU A 296 -16.95 -18.64 -6.21
C LEU A 296 -16.44 -17.60 -5.23
N THR A 297 -16.62 -16.34 -5.58
CA THR A 297 -16.17 -15.22 -4.72
C THR A 297 -17.40 -14.50 -4.19
N LEU A 298 -17.51 -14.35 -2.87
CA LEU A 298 -18.52 -13.55 -2.20
C LEU A 298 -17.85 -12.29 -1.63
N ASN A 299 -18.24 -11.12 -2.12
CA ASN A 299 -17.72 -9.85 -1.68
C ASN A 299 -18.63 -9.26 -0.59
N VAL A 300 -18.12 -9.16 0.63
CA VAL A 300 -18.85 -8.62 1.79
C VAL A 300 -18.23 -7.32 2.25
N TYR A 301 -19.06 -6.29 2.47
CA TYR A 301 -18.64 -4.98 2.95
C TYR A 301 -19.36 -4.65 4.26
N ASN A 302 -18.62 -4.62 5.35
CA ASN A 302 -19.16 -4.53 6.69
C ASN A 302 -18.38 -3.53 7.55
N TRP A 303 -18.90 -3.25 8.73
CA TRP A 303 -18.16 -2.57 9.79
C TRP A 303 -16.95 -3.42 10.22
N GLY A 304 -15.86 -2.78 10.59
CA GLY A 304 -14.74 -3.47 11.22
C GLY A 304 -15.17 -4.11 12.54
N GLU A 305 -14.67 -5.30 12.88
CA GLU A 305 -14.95 -6.00 14.14
C GLU A 305 -16.44 -6.29 14.43
N TYR A 306 -17.27 -6.35 13.38
CA TYR A 306 -18.70 -6.59 13.52
C TYR A 306 -19.05 -8.07 13.59
N ILE A 307 -18.19 -8.93 13.05
CA ILE A 307 -18.28 -10.39 13.16
C ILE A 307 -16.99 -10.95 13.76
N SER A 308 -17.10 -12.11 14.41
CA SER A 308 -15.96 -12.77 15.04
C SER A 308 -14.96 -13.27 14.00
N ASP A 309 -13.68 -13.11 14.27
CA ASP A 309 -12.55 -13.41 13.38
C ASP A 309 -11.63 -14.53 13.90
N GLY A 310 -12.05 -15.23 14.94
CA GLY A 310 -11.26 -16.28 15.60
C GLY A 310 -10.28 -15.76 16.65
N SER A 311 -10.32 -14.48 16.99
CA SER A 311 -9.56 -13.92 18.10
C SER A 311 -10.24 -14.22 19.46
N ASP A 312 -9.48 -14.21 20.56
CA ASP A 312 -9.98 -14.42 21.92
C ASP A 312 -10.85 -15.70 22.08
N ASP A 313 -10.46 -16.81 21.43
CA ASP A 313 -11.19 -18.08 21.40
C ASP A 313 -12.60 -17.99 20.75
N SER A 314 -12.88 -16.94 19.99
CA SER A 314 -14.11 -16.78 19.24
C SER A 314 -14.11 -17.60 17.95
N LEU A 315 -15.30 -17.85 17.39
CA LEU A 315 -15.45 -18.50 16.10
C LEU A 315 -14.90 -17.59 14.97
N ASP A 316 -14.07 -18.13 14.08
CA ASP A 316 -13.77 -17.47 12.80
C ASP A 316 -14.98 -17.67 11.85
N THR A 317 -15.86 -16.68 11.83
CA THR A 317 -17.13 -16.74 11.11
C THR A 317 -16.94 -16.92 9.61
N ILE A 318 -15.91 -16.29 9.03
CA ILE A 318 -15.64 -16.39 7.59
C ILE A 318 -15.19 -17.80 7.22
N LYS A 319 -14.22 -18.35 7.94
CA LYS A 319 -13.75 -19.73 7.69
C LYS A 319 -14.84 -20.76 7.95
N ALA A 320 -15.61 -20.56 9.02
CA ALA A 320 -16.73 -21.46 9.33
C ALA A 320 -17.79 -21.44 8.22
N PHE A 321 -18.09 -20.27 7.65
CA PHE A 321 -19.00 -20.16 6.52
C PHE A 321 -18.41 -20.82 5.25
N GLU A 322 -17.15 -20.58 4.92
CA GLU A 322 -16.50 -21.18 3.75
C GLU A 322 -16.47 -22.71 3.84
N GLN A 323 -16.21 -23.25 5.04
CA GLN A 323 -16.23 -24.69 5.30
C GLN A 323 -17.63 -25.25 5.23
N TRP A 324 -18.60 -24.63 5.91
CA TRP A 324 -20.01 -25.05 5.88
C TRP A 324 -20.58 -25.04 4.46
N TYR A 325 -20.27 -24.03 3.65
CA TYR A 325 -20.73 -23.93 2.28
C TYR A 325 -20.16 -25.07 1.42
N TYR A 326 -18.86 -25.37 1.61
CA TYR A 326 -18.24 -26.49 0.92
C TYR A 326 -18.83 -27.85 1.32
N GLU A 327 -19.06 -28.06 2.61
CA GLU A 327 -19.67 -29.31 3.13
C GLU A 327 -21.10 -29.48 2.64
N THR A 328 -21.86 -28.41 2.52
CA THR A 328 -23.27 -28.43 2.14
C THR A 328 -23.48 -28.55 0.62
N TYR A 329 -22.71 -27.81 -0.15
CA TYR A 329 -22.93 -27.65 -1.60
C TYR A 329 -21.83 -28.27 -2.47
N GLY A 330 -20.72 -28.73 -1.90
CA GLY A 330 -19.57 -29.30 -2.62
C GLY A 330 -18.78 -28.25 -3.44
N VAL A 331 -19.09 -26.96 -3.30
CA VAL A 331 -18.48 -25.85 -4.06
C VAL A 331 -17.63 -25.00 -3.13
N LYS A 332 -16.39 -24.70 -3.53
CA LYS A 332 -15.54 -23.80 -2.76
C LYS A 332 -15.97 -22.35 -2.99
N VAL A 333 -16.27 -21.65 -1.92
CA VAL A 333 -16.49 -20.21 -1.90
C VAL A 333 -15.31 -19.53 -1.20
N LYS A 334 -14.92 -18.37 -1.69
CA LYS A 334 -13.97 -17.48 -1.03
C LYS A 334 -14.67 -16.19 -0.66
N VAL A 335 -14.70 -15.87 0.62
CA VAL A 335 -15.26 -14.60 1.09
C VAL A 335 -14.19 -13.52 1.05
N ASN A 336 -14.39 -12.50 0.23
CA ASN A 336 -13.61 -11.27 0.25
C ASN A 336 -14.28 -10.30 1.22
N TYR A 337 -13.87 -10.38 2.48
CA TYR A 337 -14.40 -9.52 3.53
C TYR A 337 -13.64 -8.20 3.56
N SER A 338 -14.34 -7.11 3.32
CA SER A 338 -13.82 -5.75 3.38
C SER A 338 -14.53 -4.96 4.46
N THR A 339 -13.83 -4.02 5.08
CA THR A 339 -14.40 -3.20 6.14
C THR A 339 -14.39 -1.72 5.76
N TYR A 340 -15.37 -0.98 6.26
CA TYR A 340 -15.45 0.48 6.14
C TYR A 340 -15.51 1.15 7.50
N ALA A 341 -15.16 2.43 7.53
CA ALA A 341 -15.06 3.21 8.76
C ALA A 341 -16.32 4.05 9.03
N SER A 342 -17.04 4.43 7.99
CA SER A 342 -18.29 5.19 8.08
C SER A 342 -19.26 4.81 6.96
N ASN A 343 -20.57 5.01 7.20
CA ASN A 343 -21.59 4.81 6.17
C ASN A 343 -21.36 5.71 4.95
N GLU A 344 -20.90 6.93 5.17
CA GLU A 344 -20.66 7.93 4.15
C GLU A 344 -19.51 7.50 3.22
N ASP A 345 -18.43 6.97 3.78
CA ASP A 345 -17.28 6.45 3.01
C ASP A 345 -17.71 5.24 2.17
N MET A 346 -18.46 4.31 2.77
CA MET A 346 -19.02 3.14 2.10
C MET A 346 -19.95 3.57 0.95
N TYR A 347 -20.89 4.47 1.23
CA TYR A 347 -21.85 4.98 0.25
C TYR A 347 -21.15 5.71 -0.90
N ALA A 348 -20.18 6.59 -0.61
CA ALA A 348 -19.45 7.32 -1.65
C ALA A 348 -18.74 6.35 -2.62
N LYS A 349 -18.19 5.27 -2.10
CA LYS A 349 -17.50 4.25 -2.89
C LYS A 349 -18.46 3.42 -3.75
N LEU A 350 -19.61 3.04 -3.21
CA LEU A 350 -20.64 2.29 -3.94
C LEU A 350 -21.36 3.16 -4.98
N SER A 351 -21.77 4.38 -4.61
CA SER A 351 -22.47 5.31 -5.50
C SER A 351 -21.62 5.76 -6.68
N SER A 352 -20.29 5.79 -6.54
CA SER A 352 -19.37 6.06 -7.66
C SER A 352 -19.43 4.96 -8.73
N GLY A 353 -19.88 3.74 -8.39
CA GLY A 353 -19.83 2.56 -9.25
C GLY A 353 -18.40 2.00 -9.44
N ALA A 354 -17.47 2.41 -8.60
CA ALA A 354 -16.08 1.95 -8.62
C ALA A 354 -15.94 0.49 -8.18
N VAL A 355 -16.79 0.07 -7.24
CA VAL A 355 -16.82 -1.27 -6.65
C VAL A 355 -18.24 -1.82 -6.64
N SER A 356 -18.36 -3.14 -6.61
CA SER A 356 -19.61 -3.85 -6.41
C SER A 356 -19.44 -4.88 -5.31
N PHE A 357 -20.37 -4.93 -4.38
CA PHE A 357 -20.40 -5.91 -3.31
C PHE A 357 -21.68 -6.74 -3.39
N ASP A 358 -21.57 -8.00 -3.00
CA ASP A 358 -22.71 -8.92 -2.98
C ASP A 358 -23.55 -8.71 -1.71
N VAL A 359 -22.88 -8.39 -0.60
CA VAL A 359 -23.51 -8.10 0.70
C VAL A 359 -22.92 -6.84 1.32
N VAL A 360 -23.80 -5.94 1.76
CA VAL A 360 -23.43 -4.70 2.48
C VAL A 360 -24.23 -4.64 3.77
N ILE A 361 -23.60 -4.23 4.88
CA ILE A 361 -24.23 -4.20 6.21
C ILE A 361 -24.18 -2.77 6.77
N PRO A 362 -24.96 -1.82 6.25
CA PRO A 362 -24.98 -0.43 6.71
C PRO A 362 -25.95 -0.21 7.88
N SER A 363 -25.91 0.99 8.44
CA SER A 363 -26.93 1.42 9.41
C SER A 363 -28.27 1.70 8.71
N ASP A 364 -29.35 1.68 9.48
CA ASP A 364 -30.74 1.82 9.02
C ASP A 364 -30.99 3.03 8.11
N TYR A 365 -30.58 4.22 8.52
CA TYR A 365 -30.75 5.44 7.71
C TYR A 365 -30.05 5.36 6.34
N MET A 366 -28.93 4.62 6.29
CA MET A 366 -28.19 4.43 5.04
C MET A 366 -28.85 3.36 4.17
N ILE A 367 -29.46 2.32 4.77
CA ILE A 367 -30.32 1.37 4.04
C ILE A 367 -31.47 2.12 3.38
N ALA A 368 -32.18 2.98 4.12
CA ALA A 368 -33.29 3.78 3.60
C ALA A 368 -32.85 4.64 2.40
N ARG A 369 -31.71 5.29 2.52
CA ARG A 369 -31.14 6.09 1.44
C ARG A 369 -30.81 5.25 0.22
N MET A 370 -30.04 4.16 0.39
CA MET A 370 -29.62 3.29 -0.72
C MET A 370 -30.81 2.61 -1.39
N ALA A 371 -31.85 2.24 -0.63
CA ALA A 371 -33.09 1.68 -1.16
C ALA A 371 -33.83 2.71 -2.02
N SER A 372 -33.96 3.96 -1.56
CA SER A 372 -34.58 5.05 -2.33
C SER A 372 -33.85 5.37 -3.64
N GLU A 373 -32.56 5.08 -3.72
CA GLU A 373 -31.73 5.26 -4.90
C GLU A 373 -31.62 4.00 -5.77
N ASN A 374 -32.39 2.94 -5.47
CA ASN A 374 -32.36 1.64 -6.15
C ASN A 374 -30.98 0.96 -6.19
N MET A 375 -30.20 1.13 -5.15
CA MET A 375 -28.87 0.53 -5.02
C MET A 375 -28.91 -0.86 -4.38
N LEU A 376 -30.02 -1.27 -3.80
CA LEU A 376 -30.18 -2.53 -3.08
C LEU A 376 -31.21 -3.42 -3.80
N LEU A 377 -30.98 -4.72 -3.73
CA LEU A 377 -31.92 -5.74 -4.17
C LEU A 377 -32.79 -6.15 -2.98
N PRO A 378 -34.10 -6.44 -3.18
CA PRO A 378 -34.95 -7.02 -2.15
C PRO A 378 -34.39 -8.35 -1.65
N LEU A 379 -34.47 -8.59 -0.35
CA LEU A 379 -34.11 -9.87 0.24
C LEU A 379 -35.22 -10.91 -0.01
N ASP A 380 -34.82 -12.10 -0.40
CA ASP A 380 -35.72 -13.26 -0.47
C ASP A 380 -35.70 -13.99 0.88
N PHE A 381 -36.73 -13.76 1.68
CA PHE A 381 -36.84 -14.31 3.03
C PHE A 381 -37.06 -15.84 3.06
N ASP A 382 -37.52 -16.45 1.98
CA ASP A 382 -37.62 -17.90 1.85
C ASP A 382 -36.24 -18.57 1.92
N ASN A 383 -35.21 -17.85 1.49
CA ASN A 383 -33.80 -18.26 1.58
C ASN A 383 -33.13 -17.87 2.92
N ILE A 384 -33.85 -17.25 3.86
CA ILE A 384 -33.33 -16.82 5.17
C ILE A 384 -34.14 -17.49 6.30
N PRO A 385 -34.03 -18.81 6.51
CA PRO A 385 -34.86 -19.54 7.46
C PRO A 385 -34.71 -19.06 8.92
N ASN A 386 -33.55 -18.47 9.25
CA ASN A 386 -33.30 -17.93 10.57
C ASN A 386 -33.97 -16.57 10.85
N TYR A 387 -34.62 -15.95 9.85
CA TYR A 387 -35.35 -14.69 10.04
C TYR A 387 -36.44 -14.81 11.10
N GLN A 388 -37.03 -15.99 11.28
CA GLN A 388 -38.03 -16.27 12.30
C GLN A 388 -37.53 -16.08 13.76
N TYR A 389 -36.21 -16.13 13.99
CA TYR A 389 -35.58 -15.96 15.30
C TYR A 389 -35.23 -14.50 15.62
N ILE A 390 -35.43 -13.57 14.67
CA ILE A 390 -35.22 -12.14 14.91
C ILE A 390 -36.45 -11.63 15.69
N ASP A 391 -36.20 -10.86 16.76
CA ASP A 391 -37.25 -10.23 17.56
C ASP A 391 -38.14 -9.33 16.68
N GLU A 392 -39.45 -9.34 16.96
CA GLU A 392 -40.42 -8.58 16.17
C GLU A 392 -40.15 -7.08 16.16
N SER A 393 -39.53 -6.53 17.22
CA SER A 393 -39.17 -5.12 17.29
C SER A 393 -38.12 -4.69 16.23
N PHE A 394 -37.41 -5.65 15.66
CA PHE A 394 -36.41 -5.44 14.60
C PHE A 394 -36.90 -5.88 13.22
N ARG A 395 -38.16 -6.32 13.10
CA ARG A 395 -38.76 -6.71 11.82
C ARG A 395 -39.63 -5.59 11.26
N GLY A 396 -39.64 -5.45 9.95
CA GLY A 396 -40.55 -4.53 9.26
C GLY A 396 -40.25 -3.05 9.54
N LEU A 397 -39.00 -2.72 9.81
CA LEU A 397 -38.57 -1.33 9.88
C LEU A 397 -38.84 -0.65 8.52
N TYR A 398 -39.38 0.57 8.57
CA TYR A 398 -39.73 1.33 7.37
C TYR A 398 -38.44 1.86 6.69
N TYR A 399 -38.08 1.22 5.59
CA TYR A 399 -37.02 1.66 4.70
C TYR A 399 -37.57 1.91 3.29
#